data_d8a24725843730b18f2a0cf7319eac6a
#
_entry.id   d8a24725843730b18f2a0cf7319eac6a
#
_cell.length_a   1.000
_cell.length_b   1.000
_cell.length_c   1.000
_cell.angle_alpha   90.00
_cell.angle_beta   90.00
_cell.angle_gamma   90.00
#
_symmetry.space_group_name_H-M   'P 1'
#
loop_
_entity.id
_entity.type
_entity.pdbx_description
1 polymer ?
#
loop_
_entity_poly.entity_id
_entity_poly.type
_entity_poly.pdbx_seq_one_letter_code
_entity_poly.pdbx_strand_id
1 'polypeptide(L)'
;MVSCGPRKFSTPEDVQEVLELAGPNRPALDSVISHYRDEGNVFKEEAAYFLIGNMKKHGYAVYHLVDSTGEEVDFNVLSYPDYEALLDGWDELENRRGGLRFEVDTFYHDYHIVTAKYMIENIDLAYEAWNRFKWAGHLDFEEFCEYVLPYRSSNEPVESWRRYFYDKLSWVADSVKDPSDPTEAAIWVNNYIKSWFRFDPRYYEHPTDQGLSEMLDKKLGRCEDMTNLAIYAMRALAIPVMSDFTPYWANTGNNHAWNAILDRNDSVVIFMGGEANPGEYQLGHKLAKVYRKTFSIQENSLPEKLEPWEKAPPYLNSNTIRDVTADYVDAVRVKVDLNKGIPDSVNFAYLCVFNSGEWKAIDYTRFHGEKAYFSQVGPGVAYLHAFYYDEKIVPGGDAFILTDSARVDYLIPDGSNRINIQLYSTTRRITKETTDFSEEASFTPGAIYILYYWRDKWEEAGRAVAGKGPLHFSNVPSGALYWLVQEGSRKEERIFTLNSEGHQVWW
;
A
#
# COMPACT_ATOMS: atom_id res chain seq x y z
N MET A 1 36.55 45.13 5.35
CA MET A 1 36.16 44.44 4.11
C MET A 1 36.51 42.97 4.29
N VAL A 2 35.51 42.16 4.69
CA VAL A 2 35.65 40.69 4.75
C VAL A 2 35.30 40.20 3.36
N SER A 3 36.28 39.65 2.65
CA SER A 3 36.07 38.99 1.37
C SER A 3 35.22 37.76 1.58
N CYS A 4 33.96 37.79 1.23
CA CYS A 4 33.15 36.62 1.04
C CYS A 4 33.60 35.96 -0.26
N GLY A 5 34.51 35.01 -0.15
CA GLY A 5 34.79 34.08 -1.26
C GLY A 5 33.53 33.24 -1.54
N PRO A 6 33.35 32.79 -2.79
CA PRO A 6 32.20 31.97 -3.11
C PRO A 6 32.19 30.72 -2.20
N ARG A 7 31.06 30.47 -1.48
CA ARG A 7 30.85 29.21 -0.77
C ARG A 7 30.92 28.10 -1.84
N LYS A 8 31.99 27.32 -1.84
CA LYS A 8 31.99 26.04 -2.55
C LYS A 8 31.04 25.11 -1.79
N PHE A 9 29.80 25.05 -2.19
CA PHE A 9 28.92 23.95 -1.76
C PHE A 9 29.50 22.68 -2.40
N SER A 10 29.99 21.76 -1.61
CA SER A 10 30.28 20.42 -2.09
C SER A 10 28.96 19.72 -2.39
N THR A 11 28.87 19.09 -3.54
CA THR A 11 27.73 18.21 -3.86
C THR A 11 27.56 17.17 -2.74
N PRO A 12 26.34 16.96 -2.19
CA PRO A 12 26.09 15.98 -1.15
C PRO A 12 26.54 14.56 -1.52
N GLU A 13 26.87 13.73 -0.53
CA GLU A 13 27.45 12.39 -0.75
C GLU A 13 26.47 11.45 -1.45
N ASP A 14 25.20 11.47 -1.06
CA ASP A 14 24.11 10.72 -1.69
C ASP A 14 23.90 11.09 -3.17
N VAL A 15 24.00 12.38 -3.49
CA VAL A 15 23.97 12.88 -4.88
C VAL A 15 25.18 12.36 -5.66
N GLN A 16 26.38 12.37 -5.07
CA GLN A 16 27.58 11.85 -5.74
C GLN A 16 27.47 10.35 -6.03
N GLU A 17 26.93 9.59 -5.08
CA GLU A 17 26.65 8.16 -5.26
C GLU A 17 25.75 7.94 -6.50
N VAL A 18 24.65 8.69 -6.61
CA VAL A 18 23.74 8.56 -7.75
C VAL A 18 24.39 9.00 -9.06
N LEU A 19 25.21 10.06 -9.06
CA LEU A 19 25.96 10.48 -10.24
C LEU A 19 26.95 9.40 -10.72
N GLU A 20 27.51 8.61 -9.82
CA GLU A 20 28.36 7.46 -10.17
C GLU A 20 27.54 6.31 -10.76
N LEU A 21 26.37 6.00 -10.18
CA LEU A 21 25.46 4.99 -10.68
C LEU A 21 24.86 5.34 -12.05
N ALA A 22 24.69 6.62 -12.35
CA ALA A 22 24.08 7.09 -13.59
C ALA A 22 24.87 6.73 -14.86
N GLY A 23 26.16 6.41 -14.75
CA GLY A 23 26.97 5.97 -15.87
C GLY A 23 26.90 6.92 -17.08
N PRO A 24 26.45 6.45 -18.27
CA PRO A 24 26.33 7.29 -19.46
C PRO A 24 25.37 8.49 -19.31
N ASN A 25 24.41 8.44 -18.38
CA ASN A 25 23.47 9.54 -18.13
C ASN A 25 23.99 10.59 -17.14
N ARG A 26 25.14 10.35 -16.50
CA ARG A 26 25.76 11.30 -15.56
C ARG A 26 25.82 12.75 -16.10
N PRO A 27 26.23 13.02 -17.36
CA PRO A 27 26.28 14.38 -17.87
C PRO A 27 24.93 15.10 -17.87
N ALA A 28 23.81 14.37 -18.01
CA ALA A 28 22.47 14.95 -17.91
C ALA A 28 22.17 15.42 -16.48
N LEU A 29 22.48 14.60 -15.47
CA LEU A 29 22.25 14.96 -14.06
C LEU A 29 23.23 16.07 -13.61
N ASP A 30 24.50 16.01 -13.99
CA ASP A 30 25.47 17.10 -13.74
C ASP A 30 25.01 18.43 -14.34
N SER A 31 24.33 18.39 -15.53
CA SER A 31 23.82 19.58 -16.19
C SER A 31 22.69 20.24 -15.39
N VAL A 32 21.82 19.45 -14.69
CA VAL A 32 20.76 20.00 -13.82
C VAL A 32 21.37 20.78 -12.66
N ILE A 33 22.35 20.19 -11.99
CA ILE A 33 23.04 20.82 -10.86
C ILE A 33 23.74 22.10 -11.31
N SER A 34 24.48 22.04 -12.42
CA SER A 34 25.20 23.19 -12.96
C SER A 34 24.25 24.32 -13.37
N HIS A 35 23.09 23.98 -13.97
CA HIS A 35 22.07 24.95 -14.38
C HIS A 35 21.62 25.81 -13.20
N TYR A 36 21.23 25.22 -12.07
CA TYR A 36 20.76 25.98 -10.92
C TYR A 36 21.86 26.65 -10.12
N ARG A 37 23.05 26.09 -10.12
CA ARG A 37 24.24 26.73 -9.55
C ARG A 37 24.61 28.01 -10.31
N ASP A 38 24.53 27.98 -11.64
CA ASP A 38 24.78 29.14 -12.51
C ASP A 38 23.65 30.17 -12.42
N GLU A 39 22.40 29.74 -12.23
CA GLU A 39 21.24 30.62 -11.95
C GLU A 39 21.41 31.32 -10.58
N GLY A 40 22.12 30.72 -9.64
CA GLY A 40 22.30 31.21 -8.28
C GLY A 40 21.06 31.06 -7.40
N ASN A 41 20.13 30.21 -7.78
CA ASN A 41 18.92 29.91 -7.00
C ASN A 41 19.16 28.72 -6.06
N VAL A 42 19.43 29.02 -4.80
CA VAL A 42 19.78 28.02 -3.77
C VAL A 42 18.66 27.00 -3.57
N PHE A 43 17.39 27.43 -3.55
CA PHE A 43 16.27 26.50 -3.36
C PHE A 43 16.10 25.52 -4.51
N LYS A 44 16.30 25.96 -5.76
CA LYS A 44 16.22 25.05 -6.90
C LYS A 44 17.44 24.12 -6.97
N GLU A 45 18.65 24.57 -6.54
CA GLU A 45 19.82 23.70 -6.42
C GLU A 45 19.60 22.62 -5.37
N GLU A 46 19.07 22.96 -4.20
CA GLU A 46 18.70 22.01 -3.14
C GLU A 46 17.57 21.06 -3.60
N ALA A 47 16.58 21.56 -4.35
CA ALA A 47 15.55 20.73 -4.97
C ALA A 47 16.13 19.71 -5.97
N ALA A 48 17.14 20.12 -6.75
CA ALA A 48 17.85 19.20 -7.64
C ALA A 48 18.63 18.14 -6.85
N TYR A 49 19.28 18.53 -5.75
CA TYR A 49 19.96 17.58 -4.86
C TYR A 49 18.97 16.59 -4.24
N PHE A 50 17.83 17.06 -3.74
CA PHE A 50 16.80 16.18 -3.19
C PHE A 50 16.31 15.14 -4.21
N LEU A 51 15.99 15.56 -5.44
CA LEU A 51 15.52 14.64 -6.47
C LEU A 51 16.62 13.65 -6.91
N ILE A 52 17.83 14.11 -7.14
CA ILE A 52 18.93 13.27 -7.60
C ILE A 52 19.38 12.31 -6.48
N GLY A 53 19.59 12.78 -5.25
CA GLY A 53 20.05 11.96 -4.13
C GLY A 53 19.12 10.79 -3.81
N ASN A 54 17.81 10.99 -3.97
CA ASN A 54 16.80 9.95 -3.72
C ASN A 54 16.53 9.03 -4.93
N MET A 55 17.06 9.34 -6.11
CA MET A 55 16.74 8.66 -7.39
C MET A 55 17.13 7.18 -7.43
N LYS A 56 18.12 6.74 -6.63
CA LYS A 56 18.67 5.37 -6.68
C LYS A 56 17.66 4.26 -6.41
N LYS A 57 16.54 4.58 -5.74
CA LYS A 57 15.46 3.62 -5.43
C LYS A 57 14.25 3.78 -6.33
N HIS A 58 14.30 4.67 -7.30
CA HIS A 58 13.20 4.94 -8.21
C HIS A 58 13.45 4.36 -9.60
N GLY A 59 12.38 3.88 -10.22
CA GLY A 59 12.38 3.27 -11.53
C GLY A 59 11.02 2.66 -11.87
N TYR A 60 10.93 2.06 -13.03
CA TYR A 60 9.76 1.29 -13.43
C TYR A 60 10.19 0.02 -14.19
N ALA A 61 9.34 -0.99 -14.15
CA ALA A 61 9.53 -2.24 -14.87
C ALA A 61 8.57 -2.35 -16.06
N VAL A 62 9.05 -2.98 -17.12
CA VAL A 62 8.22 -3.49 -18.21
C VAL A 62 8.08 -4.99 -18.02
N TYR A 63 6.88 -5.49 -18.16
CA TYR A 63 6.55 -6.90 -17.98
C TYR A 63 5.96 -7.48 -19.25
N HIS A 64 6.13 -8.79 -19.43
CA HIS A 64 5.40 -9.59 -20.38
C HIS A 64 4.80 -10.81 -19.65
N LEU A 65 3.68 -11.30 -20.15
CA LEU A 65 3.06 -12.51 -19.62
C LEU A 65 3.66 -13.71 -20.33
N VAL A 66 4.07 -14.73 -19.57
CA VAL A 66 4.58 -15.99 -20.11
C VAL A 66 3.81 -17.19 -19.56
N ASP A 67 3.78 -18.25 -20.33
CA ASP A 67 3.23 -19.54 -19.94
C ASP A 67 4.26 -20.43 -19.20
N SER A 68 3.84 -21.64 -18.84
CA SER A 68 4.69 -22.61 -18.14
C SER A 68 5.96 -23.03 -18.92
N THR A 69 6.01 -22.79 -20.24
CA THR A 69 7.17 -23.07 -21.08
C THR A 69 8.08 -21.88 -21.29
N GLY A 70 7.66 -20.68 -20.83
CA GLY A 70 8.34 -19.40 -21.05
C GLY A 70 7.98 -18.76 -22.40
N GLU A 71 6.96 -19.25 -23.11
CA GLU A 71 6.45 -18.61 -24.33
C GLU A 71 5.57 -17.42 -23.96
N GLU A 72 5.76 -16.29 -24.67
CA GLU A 72 5.01 -15.07 -24.45
C GLU A 72 3.52 -15.25 -24.79
N VAL A 73 2.65 -14.71 -23.94
CA VAL A 73 1.19 -14.77 -24.07
C VAL A 73 0.65 -13.35 -24.23
N ASP A 74 -0.02 -13.08 -25.34
CA ASP A 74 -0.73 -11.81 -25.52
C ASP A 74 -1.94 -11.75 -24.59
N PHE A 75 -1.93 -10.77 -23.69
CA PHE A 75 -2.98 -10.58 -22.70
C PHE A 75 -3.30 -9.09 -22.54
N ASN A 76 -4.55 -8.73 -22.81
CA ASN A 76 -5.05 -7.37 -22.65
C ASN A 76 -6.31 -7.40 -21.79
N VAL A 77 -6.23 -6.78 -20.62
CA VAL A 77 -7.33 -6.74 -19.64
C VAL A 77 -8.62 -6.15 -20.23
N LEU A 78 -8.52 -5.19 -21.15
CA LEU A 78 -9.68 -4.55 -21.80
C LEU A 78 -10.32 -5.38 -22.91
N SER A 79 -9.75 -6.53 -23.29
CA SER A 79 -10.37 -7.47 -24.22
C SER A 79 -11.58 -8.21 -23.63
N TYR A 80 -11.77 -8.12 -22.32
CA TYR A 80 -12.87 -8.74 -21.59
C TYR A 80 -13.95 -7.71 -21.24
N PRO A 81 -15.25 -8.10 -21.23
CA PRO A 81 -16.33 -7.16 -20.97
C PRO A 81 -16.36 -6.66 -19.50
N ASP A 82 -15.97 -7.51 -18.56
CA ASP A 82 -15.94 -7.22 -17.13
C ASP A 82 -14.87 -8.09 -16.41
N TYR A 83 -14.74 -7.90 -15.10
CA TYR A 83 -13.72 -8.57 -14.30
C TYR A 83 -13.97 -10.08 -14.14
N GLU A 84 -15.24 -10.51 -14.05
CA GLU A 84 -15.58 -11.94 -13.95
C GLU A 84 -15.19 -12.68 -15.23
N ALA A 85 -15.55 -12.12 -16.40
CA ALA A 85 -15.14 -12.67 -17.68
C ALA A 85 -13.62 -12.67 -17.89
N LEU A 86 -12.90 -11.68 -17.32
CA LEU A 86 -11.44 -11.65 -17.33
C LEU A 86 -10.86 -12.80 -16.52
N LEU A 87 -11.37 -13.04 -15.30
CA LEU A 87 -10.91 -14.16 -14.46
C LEU A 87 -11.18 -15.51 -15.11
N ASP A 88 -12.36 -15.68 -15.73
CA ASP A 88 -12.67 -16.91 -16.48
C ASP A 88 -11.72 -17.08 -17.67
N GLY A 89 -11.42 -16.00 -18.40
CA GLY A 89 -10.45 -16.01 -19.51
C GLY A 89 -9.02 -16.31 -19.05
N TRP A 90 -8.62 -15.81 -17.89
CA TRP A 90 -7.33 -16.15 -17.26
C TRP A 90 -7.26 -17.65 -16.95
N ASP A 91 -8.28 -18.21 -16.30
CA ASP A 91 -8.34 -19.64 -16.00
C ASP A 91 -8.31 -20.52 -17.28
N GLU A 92 -9.00 -20.10 -18.34
CA GLU A 92 -8.94 -20.79 -19.62
C GLU A 92 -7.54 -20.78 -20.25
N LEU A 93 -6.84 -19.64 -20.12
CA LEU A 93 -5.44 -19.51 -20.58
C LEU A 93 -4.52 -20.43 -19.78
N GLU A 94 -4.64 -20.42 -18.45
CA GLU A 94 -3.85 -21.31 -17.58
C GLU A 94 -4.09 -22.77 -17.88
N ASN A 95 -5.35 -23.18 -18.09
CA ASN A 95 -5.69 -24.56 -18.45
C ASN A 95 -5.09 -25.02 -19.80
N ARG A 96 -4.94 -24.07 -20.74
CA ARG A 96 -4.38 -24.39 -22.08
C ARG A 96 -2.85 -24.32 -22.14
N ARG A 97 -2.25 -23.38 -21.41
CA ARG A 97 -0.83 -23.01 -21.49
C ARG A 97 -0.01 -23.50 -20.29
N GLY A 98 -0.67 -24.01 -19.23
CA GLY A 98 -0.06 -24.20 -17.92
C GLY A 98 0.01 -22.90 -17.15
N GLY A 99 0.67 -22.88 -16.00
CA GLY A 99 0.72 -21.69 -15.14
C GLY A 99 1.19 -20.44 -15.86
N LEU A 100 0.47 -19.34 -15.68
CA LEU A 100 0.81 -18.04 -16.23
C LEU A 100 1.56 -17.20 -15.18
N ARG A 101 2.55 -16.41 -15.61
CA ARG A 101 3.25 -15.48 -14.74
C ARG A 101 3.74 -14.26 -15.51
N PHE A 102 3.72 -13.10 -14.85
CA PHE A 102 4.40 -11.93 -15.37
C PHE A 102 5.91 -12.03 -15.11
N GLU A 103 6.70 -11.87 -16.14
CA GLU A 103 8.17 -11.77 -16.06
C GLU A 103 8.60 -10.34 -16.36
N VAL A 104 9.62 -9.87 -15.62
CA VAL A 104 10.24 -8.58 -15.88
C VAL A 104 11.07 -8.69 -17.17
N ASP A 105 10.72 -7.92 -18.19
CA ASP A 105 11.54 -7.77 -19.38
C ASP A 105 12.72 -6.84 -19.08
N THR A 106 12.43 -5.64 -18.61
CA THR A 106 13.46 -4.63 -18.31
C THR A 106 13.04 -3.78 -17.11
N PHE A 107 14.00 -3.48 -16.23
CA PHE A 107 13.83 -2.47 -15.20
C PHE A 107 14.62 -1.21 -15.56
N TYR A 108 13.93 -0.09 -15.67
CA TYR A 108 14.50 1.21 -15.98
C TYR A 108 14.72 2.01 -14.72
N HIS A 109 15.97 2.12 -14.27
CA HIS A 109 16.33 3.03 -13.18
C HIS A 109 16.26 4.48 -13.64
N ASP A 110 15.66 5.36 -12.82
CA ASP A 110 15.49 6.77 -13.17
C ASP A 110 16.81 7.48 -13.44
N TYR A 111 17.86 7.17 -12.69
CA TYR A 111 19.18 7.76 -12.89
C TYR A 111 19.83 7.39 -14.25
N HIS A 112 19.32 6.37 -14.94
CA HIS A 112 19.77 6.03 -16.30
C HIS A 112 18.99 6.71 -17.42
N ILE A 113 17.73 7.16 -17.14
CA ILE A 113 16.79 7.57 -18.19
C ILE A 113 16.31 9.01 -18.08
N VAL A 114 16.31 9.60 -16.88
CA VAL A 114 15.80 10.96 -16.68
C VAL A 114 16.74 11.97 -17.33
N THR A 115 16.19 12.79 -18.24
CA THR A 115 16.98 13.78 -18.99
C THR A 115 17.09 15.11 -18.22
N ALA A 116 18.15 15.87 -18.47
CA ALA A 116 18.31 17.21 -17.90
C ALA A 116 17.10 18.13 -18.20
N LYS A 117 16.63 18.12 -19.45
CA LYS A 117 15.46 18.93 -19.85
C LYS A 117 14.23 18.60 -19.02
N TYR A 118 13.94 17.33 -18.83
CA TYR A 118 12.78 16.87 -18.05
C TYR A 118 12.89 17.32 -16.58
N MET A 119 14.06 17.09 -15.96
CA MET A 119 14.30 17.44 -14.57
C MET A 119 14.22 18.95 -14.32
N ILE A 120 14.83 19.75 -15.17
CA ILE A 120 14.80 21.22 -15.10
C ILE A 120 13.34 21.71 -15.24
N GLU A 121 12.60 21.22 -16.26
CA GLU A 121 11.19 21.58 -16.43
C GLU A 121 10.33 21.20 -15.20
N ASN A 122 10.57 20.02 -14.60
CA ASN A 122 9.87 19.59 -13.42
C ASN A 122 10.13 20.52 -12.22
N ILE A 123 11.40 20.85 -11.95
CA ILE A 123 11.80 21.73 -10.84
C ILE A 123 11.26 23.14 -11.06
N ASP A 124 11.42 23.69 -12.25
CA ASP A 124 10.99 25.05 -12.56
C ASP A 124 9.49 25.23 -12.38
N LEU A 125 8.69 24.30 -12.91
CA LEU A 125 7.24 24.33 -12.79
C LEU A 125 6.77 24.09 -11.34
N ALA A 126 7.41 23.17 -10.61
CA ALA A 126 7.08 22.95 -9.21
C ALA A 126 7.36 24.20 -8.38
N TYR A 127 8.53 24.80 -8.57
CA TYR A 127 8.95 26.03 -7.88
C TYR A 127 8.07 27.22 -8.25
N GLU A 128 7.72 27.38 -9.54
CA GLU A 128 6.78 28.40 -10.00
C GLU A 128 5.41 28.22 -9.34
N ALA A 129 4.86 27.01 -9.34
CA ALA A 129 3.58 26.71 -8.72
C ALA A 129 3.59 27.00 -7.20
N TRP A 130 4.64 26.59 -6.49
CA TRP A 130 4.80 26.84 -5.06
C TRP A 130 4.78 28.33 -4.72
N ASN A 131 5.43 29.17 -5.54
CA ASN A 131 5.46 30.62 -5.34
C ASN A 131 4.20 31.33 -5.85
N ARG A 132 3.49 30.75 -6.82
CA ARG A 132 2.33 31.36 -7.43
C ARG A 132 1.05 31.15 -6.65
N PHE A 133 0.81 29.91 -6.19
CA PHE A 133 -0.46 29.53 -5.59
C PHE A 133 -0.43 29.76 -4.06
N LYS A 134 -1.37 30.60 -3.57
CA LYS A 134 -1.40 31.01 -2.16
C LYS A 134 -1.69 29.86 -1.20
N TRP A 135 -2.38 28.82 -1.63
CA TRP A 135 -2.63 27.62 -0.84
C TRP A 135 -1.36 26.82 -0.53
N ALA A 136 -0.28 27.03 -1.27
CA ALA A 136 1.01 26.43 -0.99
C ALA A 136 1.90 27.24 -0.04
N GLY A 137 1.44 28.41 0.39
CA GLY A 137 2.24 29.36 1.18
C GLY A 137 2.49 28.93 2.63
N HIS A 138 1.84 27.89 3.13
CA HIS A 138 2.11 27.29 4.46
C HIS A 138 3.24 26.26 4.41
N LEU A 139 3.53 25.70 3.25
CA LEU A 139 4.54 24.66 3.10
C LEU A 139 5.95 25.22 3.34
N ASP A 140 6.70 24.54 4.20
CA ASP A 140 8.13 24.73 4.27
C ASP A 140 8.85 24.06 3.09
N PHE A 141 10.18 24.20 3.04
CA PHE A 141 10.95 23.66 1.92
C PHE A 141 11.02 22.12 1.93
N GLU A 142 11.01 21.48 3.09
CA GLU A 142 11.05 20.02 3.23
C GLU A 142 9.72 19.42 2.77
N GLU A 143 8.60 20.03 3.15
CA GLU A 143 7.26 19.65 2.70
C GLU A 143 7.07 19.88 1.21
N PHE A 144 7.59 20.99 0.66
CA PHE A 144 7.62 21.21 -0.78
C PHE A 144 8.40 20.11 -1.50
N CYS A 145 9.58 19.74 -1.00
CA CYS A 145 10.42 18.70 -1.57
C CYS A 145 9.73 17.33 -1.56
N GLU A 146 8.99 16.98 -0.50
CA GLU A 146 8.37 15.66 -0.39
C GLU A 146 6.99 15.58 -1.06
N TYR A 147 6.15 16.62 -0.93
CA TYR A 147 4.75 16.53 -1.32
C TYR A 147 4.39 17.21 -2.64
N VAL A 148 5.25 18.09 -3.15
CA VAL A 148 5.00 18.87 -4.38
C VAL A 148 6.03 18.59 -5.47
N LEU A 149 7.31 18.63 -5.13
CA LEU A 149 8.43 18.58 -6.09
C LEU A 149 8.58 17.25 -6.84
N PRO A 150 8.32 16.06 -6.26
CA PRO A 150 8.63 14.79 -6.91
C PRO A 150 7.96 14.64 -8.26
N TYR A 151 8.73 14.13 -9.22
CA TYR A 151 8.28 13.89 -10.60
C TYR A 151 7.60 12.52 -10.77
N ARG A 152 7.58 11.70 -9.72
CA ARG A 152 7.05 10.35 -9.66
C ARG A 152 6.10 10.22 -8.46
N SER A 153 5.08 9.41 -8.58
CA SER A 153 4.17 9.04 -7.50
C SER A 153 4.50 7.66 -6.92
N SER A 154 4.79 6.69 -7.79
CA SER A 154 5.07 5.30 -7.47
C SER A 154 6.15 4.74 -8.41
N ASN A 155 5.84 3.68 -9.14
CA ASN A 155 6.71 2.98 -10.09
C ASN A 155 6.19 3.03 -11.54
N GLU A 156 5.43 4.05 -11.86
CA GLU A 156 4.93 4.34 -13.20
C GLU A 156 6.03 4.83 -14.16
N PRO A 157 5.85 4.73 -15.48
CA PRO A 157 6.74 5.35 -16.47
C PRO A 157 6.89 6.87 -16.26
N VAL A 158 8.10 7.41 -16.51
CA VAL A 158 8.37 8.85 -16.39
C VAL A 158 7.81 9.60 -17.60
N GLU A 159 6.84 10.50 -17.37
CA GLU A 159 6.19 11.32 -18.40
C GLU A 159 6.03 12.78 -17.95
N SER A 160 5.87 13.72 -18.90
CA SER A 160 5.76 15.17 -18.65
C SER A 160 4.36 15.57 -18.13
N TRP A 161 3.86 14.89 -17.11
CA TRP A 161 2.53 15.13 -16.54
C TRP A 161 2.40 16.52 -15.91
N ARG A 162 3.49 17.08 -15.31
CA ARG A 162 3.44 18.37 -14.60
C ARG A 162 3.10 19.51 -15.53
N ARG A 163 3.75 19.60 -16.70
CA ARG A 163 3.43 20.59 -17.73
C ARG A 163 1.98 20.48 -18.18
N TYR A 164 1.55 19.25 -18.50
CA TYR A 164 0.18 19.00 -18.96
C TYR A 164 -0.86 19.51 -17.95
N PHE A 165 -0.77 19.15 -16.68
CA PHE A 165 -1.75 19.57 -15.68
C PHE A 165 -1.59 21.02 -15.24
N TYR A 166 -0.37 21.56 -15.19
CA TYR A 166 -0.17 22.99 -14.91
C TYR A 166 -0.91 23.86 -15.93
N ASP A 167 -0.72 23.60 -17.23
CA ASP A 167 -1.38 24.35 -18.29
C ASP A 167 -2.91 24.11 -18.31
N LYS A 168 -3.32 22.87 -18.03
CA LYS A 168 -4.73 22.45 -18.07
C LYS A 168 -5.56 22.95 -16.91
N LEU A 169 -4.98 23.09 -15.71
CA LEU A 169 -5.72 23.31 -14.46
C LEU A 169 -5.40 24.63 -13.74
N SER A 170 -4.53 25.49 -14.29
CA SER A 170 -4.22 26.81 -13.68
C SER A 170 -5.44 27.69 -13.40
N TRP A 171 -6.56 27.47 -14.10
CA TRP A 171 -7.84 28.16 -13.88
C TRP A 171 -8.45 27.90 -12.50
N VAL A 172 -8.03 26.84 -11.80
CA VAL A 172 -8.49 26.52 -10.43
C VAL A 172 -8.24 27.70 -9.50
N ALA A 173 -7.15 28.44 -9.72
CA ALA A 173 -6.82 29.63 -8.90
C ALA A 173 -7.90 30.74 -8.96
N ASP A 174 -8.62 30.81 -10.07
CA ASP A 174 -9.71 31.78 -10.27
C ASP A 174 -11.06 31.25 -9.76
N SER A 175 -11.12 29.97 -9.34
CA SER A 175 -12.37 29.29 -8.98
C SER A 175 -12.53 29.06 -7.47
N VAL A 176 -11.42 29.02 -6.73
CA VAL A 176 -11.45 28.87 -5.27
C VAL A 176 -11.95 30.16 -4.60
N LYS A 177 -12.76 30.01 -3.55
CA LYS A 177 -13.26 31.14 -2.75
C LYS A 177 -12.20 31.66 -1.78
N ASP A 178 -11.49 30.75 -1.14
CA ASP A 178 -10.33 31.04 -0.30
C ASP A 178 -9.04 30.61 -1.02
N PRO A 179 -8.29 31.57 -1.61
CA PRO A 179 -7.05 31.24 -2.31
C PRO A 179 -5.96 30.58 -1.44
N SER A 180 -6.11 30.59 -0.12
CA SER A 180 -5.18 29.97 0.81
C SER A 180 -5.60 28.56 1.25
N ASP A 181 -6.73 28.03 0.75
CA ASP A 181 -7.25 26.73 1.13
C ASP A 181 -6.83 25.63 0.12
N PRO A 182 -5.84 24.78 0.44
CA PRO A 182 -5.45 23.66 -0.42
C PRO A 182 -6.56 22.61 -0.57
N THR A 183 -7.45 22.49 0.43
CA THR A 183 -8.57 21.54 0.39
C THR A 183 -9.59 21.94 -0.66
N GLU A 184 -9.96 23.22 -0.74
CA GLU A 184 -10.87 23.71 -1.79
C GLU A 184 -10.26 23.54 -3.19
N ALA A 185 -8.97 23.86 -3.33
CA ALA A 185 -8.26 23.66 -4.60
C ALA A 185 -8.24 22.17 -5.02
N ALA A 186 -7.97 21.25 -4.07
CA ALA A 186 -7.99 19.83 -4.31
C ALA A 186 -9.39 19.32 -4.73
N ILE A 187 -10.46 19.84 -4.16
CA ILE A 187 -11.84 19.50 -4.56
C ILE A 187 -12.08 19.85 -6.04
N TRP A 188 -11.64 21.04 -6.47
CA TRP A 188 -11.78 21.43 -7.89
C TRP A 188 -11.00 20.50 -8.83
N VAL A 189 -9.76 20.16 -8.48
CA VAL A 189 -8.93 19.24 -9.24
C VAL A 189 -9.55 17.83 -9.28
N ASN A 190 -10.01 17.32 -8.13
CA ASN A 190 -10.62 16.00 -8.07
C ASN A 190 -11.93 15.93 -8.86
N ASN A 191 -12.77 16.97 -8.81
CA ASN A 191 -13.98 17.06 -9.63
C ASN A 191 -13.67 17.08 -11.14
N TYR A 192 -12.56 17.71 -11.57
CA TYR A 192 -12.09 17.61 -12.93
C TYR A 192 -11.76 16.16 -13.29
N ILE A 193 -10.98 15.44 -12.46
CA ILE A 193 -10.63 14.02 -12.69
C ILE A 193 -11.91 13.17 -12.74
N LYS A 194 -12.82 13.33 -11.78
CA LYS A 194 -14.13 12.66 -11.73
C LYS A 194 -14.96 12.85 -13.00
N SER A 195 -14.73 13.91 -13.78
CA SER A 195 -15.49 14.16 -14.99
C SER A 195 -15.14 13.21 -16.15
N TRP A 196 -13.95 12.56 -16.12
CA TRP A 196 -13.48 11.78 -17.26
C TRP A 196 -12.75 10.48 -16.94
N PHE A 197 -12.24 10.26 -15.72
CA PHE A 197 -11.56 9.03 -15.30
C PHE A 197 -12.46 8.18 -14.39
N ARG A 198 -12.36 6.84 -14.49
CA ARG A 198 -13.18 5.91 -13.73
C ARG A 198 -12.38 4.73 -13.23
N PHE A 199 -12.79 4.19 -12.07
CA PHE A 199 -12.32 2.91 -11.59
C PHE A 199 -12.79 1.76 -12.49
N ASP A 200 -11.89 0.80 -12.76
CA ASP A 200 -12.18 -0.43 -13.47
C ASP A 200 -11.39 -1.60 -12.85
N PRO A 201 -12.08 -2.61 -12.28
CA PRO A 201 -11.42 -3.71 -11.59
C PRO A 201 -10.58 -4.61 -12.50
N ARG A 202 -10.77 -4.56 -13.83
CA ARG A 202 -9.93 -5.33 -14.77
C ARG A 202 -8.46 -4.92 -14.70
N TYR A 203 -8.17 -3.70 -14.29
CA TYR A 203 -6.81 -3.21 -14.10
C TYR A 203 -6.09 -3.80 -12.87
N TYR A 204 -6.75 -4.60 -12.04
CA TYR A 204 -6.04 -5.40 -11.02
C TYR A 204 -5.09 -6.43 -11.65
N GLU A 205 -5.41 -6.91 -12.84
CA GLU A 205 -4.57 -7.83 -13.61
C GLU A 205 -3.64 -7.12 -14.59
N HIS A 206 -3.58 -5.78 -14.56
CA HIS A 206 -2.58 -5.02 -15.30
C HIS A 206 -1.23 -5.08 -14.56
N PRO A 207 -0.11 -5.41 -15.25
CA PRO A 207 1.16 -5.73 -14.58
C PRO A 207 1.85 -4.55 -13.90
N THR A 208 1.52 -3.31 -14.29
CA THR A 208 2.21 -2.09 -13.83
C THR A 208 1.21 -1.00 -13.45
N ASP A 209 1.69 0.05 -12.77
CA ASP A 209 0.99 1.32 -12.70
C ASP A 209 1.03 2.00 -14.06
N GLN A 210 -0.10 2.61 -14.47
CA GLN A 210 -0.21 3.29 -15.76
C GLN A 210 0.59 4.60 -15.78
N GLY A 211 1.20 4.91 -16.93
CA GLY A 211 1.67 6.27 -17.25
C GLY A 211 0.51 7.21 -17.57
N LEU A 212 0.78 8.54 -17.57
CA LEU A 212 -0.25 9.53 -17.91
C LEU A 212 -0.85 9.32 -19.31
N SER A 213 -0.03 8.98 -20.30
CA SER A 213 -0.46 8.76 -21.69
C SER A 213 -1.52 7.67 -21.78
N GLU A 214 -1.32 6.56 -21.08
CA GLU A 214 -2.27 5.45 -21.03
C GLU A 214 -3.56 5.86 -20.32
N MET A 215 -3.45 6.51 -19.14
CA MET A 215 -4.61 7.02 -18.40
C MET A 215 -5.44 8.01 -19.22
N LEU A 216 -4.82 8.86 -20.03
CA LEU A 216 -5.54 9.80 -20.93
C LEU A 216 -6.26 9.10 -22.08
N ASP A 217 -5.69 8.02 -22.62
CA ASP A 217 -6.27 7.23 -23.70
C ASP A 217 -7.42 6.35 -23.19
N LYS A 218 -7.18 5.56 -22.15
CA LYS A 218 -8.14 4.57 -21.65
C LYS A 218 -9.20 5.15 -20.73
N LYS A 219 -8.85 6.16 -19.91
CA LYS A 219 -9.72 6.85 -18.93
C LYS A 219 -10.26 5.91 -17.87
N LEU A 220 -9.56 4.80 -17.64
CA LEU A 220 -9.88 3.73 -16.72
C LEU A 220 -8.62 3.32 -15.97
N GLY A 221 -8.75 2.88 -14.71
CA GLY A 221 -7.65 2.36 -13.94
C GLY A 221 -8.09 1.79 -12.59
N ARG A 222 -7.15 1.17 -11.87
CA ARG A 222 -7.35 0.70 -10.50
C ARG A 222 -7.09 1.82 -9.48
N CYS A 223 -7.21 1.52 -8.18
CA CYS A 223 -7.02 2.52 -7.12
C CYS A 223 -5.65 3.20 -7.15
N GLU A 224 -4.57 2.47 -7.46
CA GLU A 224 -3.23 3.04 -7.62
C GLU A 224 -3.16 4.06 -8.76
N ASP A 225 -3.76 3.75 -9.91
CA ASP A 225 -3.79 4.67 -11.07
C ASP A 225 -4.59 5.93 -10.73
N MET A 226 -5.71 5.78 -10.01
CA MET A 226 -6.53 6.91 -9.55
C MET A 226 -5.76 7.79 -8.57
N THR A 227 -5.01 7.19 -7.62
CA THR A 227 -4.15 7.94 -6.70
C THR A 227 -3.03 8.66 -7.42
N ASN A 228 -2.36 8.00 -8.37
CA ASN A 228 -1.27 8.58 -9.15
C ASN A 228 -1.75 9.76 -9.99
N LEU A 229 -2.89 9.61 -10.67
CA LEU A 229 -3.49 10.68 -11.47
C LEU A 229 -3.83 11.92 -10.64
N ALA A 230 -4.42 11.72 -9.46
CA ALA A 230 -4.70 12.81 -8.53
C ALA A 230 -3.41 13.50 -8.05
N ILE A 231 -2.36 12.75 -7.77
CA ILE A 231 -1.05 13.26 -7.36
C ILE A 231 -0.44 14.12 -8.48
N TYR A 232 -0.46 13.67 -9.72
CA TYR A 232 0.06 14.45 -10.84
C TYR A 232 -0.66 15.79 -10.99
N ALA A 233 -1.98 15.76 -11.01
CA ALA A 233 -2.80 16.94 -11.19
C ALA A 233 -2.65 17.94 -10.04
N MET A 234 -2.59 17.45 -8.80
CA MET A 234 -2.48 18.30 -7.61
C MET A 234 -1.07 18.85 -7.40
N ARG A 235 -0.02 18.02 -7.58
CA ARG A 235 1.38 18.49 -7.51
C ARG A 235 1.70 19.53 -8.58
N ALA A 236 1.07 19.45 -9.74
CA ALA A 236 1.23 20.48 -10.79
C ALA A 236 0.77 21.87 -10.35
N LEU A 237 -0.17 21.94 -9.41
CA LEU A 237 -0.68 23.17 -8.82
C LEU A 237 -0.14 23.44 -7.40
N ALA A 238 0.93 22.78 -7.01
CA ALA A 238 1.52 22.87 -5.66
C ALA A 238 0.53 22.60 -4.53
N ILE A 239 -0.45 21.71 -4.74
CA ILE A 239 -1.28 21.17 -3.66
C ILE A 239 -0.49 20.01 -3.03
N PRO A 240 -0.20 20.04 -1.71
CA PRO A 240 0.58 19.00 -1.04
C PRO A 240 -0.21 17.70 -0.95
N VAL A 241 0.14 16.71 -1.75
CA VAL A 241 -0.62 15.47 -1.90
C VAL A 241 0.25 14.24 -1.80
N MET A 242 -0.29 13.21 -1.16
CA MET A 242 0.39 11.95 -0.84
C MET A 242 -0.44 10.74 -1.29
N SER A 243 0.23 9.61 -1.47
CA SER A 243 -0.39 8.29 -1.57
C SER A 243 -0.20 7.56 -0.25
N ASP A 244 -1.30 7.26 0.42
CA ASP A 244 -1.32 6.43 1.63
C ASP A 244 -1.97 5.09 1.28
N PHE A 245 -1.53 4.01 1.93
CA PHE A 245 -2.05 2.68 1.65
C PHE A 245 -2.00 1.77 2.87
N THR A 246 -2.92 0.80 2.90
CA THR A 246 -2.79 -0.37 3.78
C THR A 246 -2.30 -1.56 2.94
N PRO A 247 -1.19 -2.22 3.34
CA PRO A 247 -0.67 -3.35 2.58
C PRO A 247 -1.66 -4.51 2.51
N TYR A 248 -2.42 -4.69 3.59
CA TYR A 248 -3.48 -5.70 3.69
C TYR A 248 -4.55 -5.21 4.66
N TRP A 249 -5.81 -5.25 4.24
CA TRP A 249 -6.94 -5.01 5.14
C TRP A 249 -6.98 -6.04 6.27
N ALA A 250 -7.30 -5.59 7.47
CA ALA A 250 -7.33 -6.48 8.64
C ALA A 250 -8.59 -7.35 8.71
N ASN A 251 -9.68 -6.96 8.04
CA ASN A 251 -10.99 -7.61 8.16
C ASN A 251 -11.65 -7.94 6.80
N THR A 252 -10.90 -7.89 5.71
CA THR A 252 -11.32 -8.31 4.37
C THR A 252 -10.09 -8.75 3.58
N GLY A 253 -10.25 -9.23 2.34
CA GLY A 253 -9.15 -9.51 1.42
C GLY A 253 -8.55 -8.25 0.81
N ASN A 254 -7.50 -8.41 0.01
CA ASN A 254 -6.80 -7.37 -0.73
C ASN A 254 -6.14 -6.26 0.11
N ASN A 255 -5.63 -5.27 -0.58
CA ASN A 255 -5.04 -4.03 -0.10
C ASN A 255 -5.90 -2.83 -0.53
N HIS A 256 -5.45 -1.63 -0.20
CA HIS A 256 -6.05 -0.42 -0.73
C HIS A 256 -5.08 0.75 -0.66
N ALA A 257 -5.13 1.62 -1.67
CA ALA A 257 -4.43 2.89 -1.71
C ALA A 257 -5.44 4.04 -1.89
N TRP A 258 -5.15 5.17 -1.26
CA TRP A 258 -5.94 6.39 -1.34
C TRP A 258 -5.04 7.61 -1.30
N ASN A 259 -5.61 8.77 -1.50
CA ASN A 259 -4.87 10.02 -1.39
C ASN A 259 -5.09 10.70 -0.03
N ALA A 260 -4.10 11.49 0.36
CA ALA A 260 -4.21 12.47 1.42
C ALA A 260 -3.60 13.80 0.97
N ILE A 261 -4.13 14.90 1.47
CA ILE A 261 -3.52 16.23 1.37
C ILE A 261 -3.21 16.77 2.76
N LEU A 262 -2.27 17.70 2.85
CA LEU A 262 -2.14 18.56 4.02
C LEU A 262 -3.06 19.77 3.85
N ASP A 263 -3.89 20.03 4.85
CA ASP A 263 -4.63 21.31 4.93
C ASP A 263 -3.70 22.45 5.38
N ARG A 264 -4.24 23.66 5.50
CA ARG A 264 -3.48 24.86 5.94
C ARG A 264 -2.92 24.77 7.37
N ASN A 265 -3.32 23.78 8.16
CA ASN A 265 -2.87 23.54 9.53
C ASN A 265 -2.03 22.25 9.63
N ASP A 266 -1.52 21.75 8.51
CA ASP A 266 -0.74 20.52 8.38
C ASP A 266 -1.51 19.26 8.81
N SER A 267 -2.86 19.33 8.83
CA SER A 267 -3.69 18.18 9.13
C SER A 267 -3.91 17.33 7.89
N VAL A 268 -3.88 16.01 8.05
CA VAL A 268 -4.11 15.05 6.98
C VAL A 268 -5.60 14.97 6.65
N VAL A 269 -5.97 15.30 5.40
CA VAL A 269 -7.34 15.19 4.89
C VAL A 269 -7.37 14.14 3.78
N ILE A 270 -8.08 13.04 4.03
CA ILE A 270 -8.15 11.91 3.10
C ILE A 270 -9.20 12.11 2.00
N PHE A 271 -8.93 11.50 0.85
CA PHE A 271 -9.86 11.48 -0.27
C PHE A 271 -9.53 10.31 -1.23
N MET A 272 -10.36 10.08 -2.21
CA MET A 272 -10.08 9.13 -3.29
C MET A 272 -10.05 9.86 -4.63
N GLY A 273 -8.90 9.83 -5.29
CA GLY A 273 -8.72 10.43 -6.61
C GLY A 273 -9.76 9.90 -7.60
N GLY A 274 -10.48 10.81 -8.28
CA GLY A 274 -11.50 10.44 -9.24
C GLY A 274 -12.81 9.85 -8.68
N GLU A 275 -12.95 9.71 -7.33
CA GLU A 275 -14.16 9.16 -6.70
C GLU A 275 -14.75 10.07 -5.63
N ALA A 276 -14.05 10.28 -4.52
CA ALA A 276 -14.56 11.03 -3.38
C ALA A 276 -13.66 12.24 -3.08
N ASN A 277 -14.25 13.39 -2.79
CA ASN A 277 -13.50 14.61 -2.52
C ASN A 277 -12.85 14.60 -1.13
N PRO A 278 -11.82 15.46 -0.91
CA PRO A 278 -11.25 15.67 0.42
C PRO A 278 -12.33 15.93 1.49
N GLY A 279 -12.27 15.13 2.57
CA GLY A 279 -13.22 15.18 3.67
C GLY A 279 -14.53 14.42 3.46
N GLU A 280 -14.82 13.94 2.24
CA GLU A 280 -16.01 13.10 1.95
C GLU A 280 -15.68 11.60 1.99
N TYR A 281 -14.40 11.24 1.88
CA TYR A 281 -13.96 9.85 1.84
C TYR A 281 -13.86 9.22 3.23
N GLN A 282 -14.32 7.97 3.34
CA GLN A 282 -14.24 7.20 4.58
C GLN A 282 -13.69 5.80 4.30
N LEU A 283 -12.72 5.39 5.11
CA LEU A 283 -12.19 4.04 5.08
C LEU A 283 -13.16 3.09 5.78
N GLY A 284 -13.80 2.20 5.02
CA GLY A 284 -14.86 1.31 5.48
C GLY A 284 -14.40 0.04 6.20
N HIS A 285 -13.08 -0.23 6.24
CA HIS A 285 -12.49 -1.43 6.81
C HIS A 285 -11.53 -1.11 7.96
N LYS A 286 -11.18 -2.15 8.75
CA LYS A 286 -10.25 -2.01 9.89
C LYS A 286 -8.82 -1.84 9.39
N LEU A 287 -8.13 -0.85 9.93
CA LEU A 287 -6.74 -0.55 9.65
C LEU A 287 -5.85 -1.17 10.74
N ALA A 288 -4.97 -2.06 10.34
CA ALA A 288 -3.90 -2.59 11.19
C ALA A 288 -2.62 -1.77 11.05
N LYS A 289 -2.29 -1.37 9.82
CA LYS A 289 -1.15 -0.53 9.43
C LYS A 289 -1.51 0.34 8.24
N VAL A 290 -0.96 1.55 8.23
CA VAL A 290 -1.02 2.48 7.10
C VAL A 290 0.38 3.00 6.82
N TYR A 291 0.77 2.94 5.56
CA TYR A 291 2.03 3.49 5.07
C TYR A 291 1.77 4.61 4.08
N ARG A 292 2.66 5.61 4.08
CA ARG A 292 2.72 6.70 3.10
C ARG A 292 3.87 6.44 2.16
N LYS A 293 3.62 6.51 0.85
CA LYS A 293 4.68 6.50 -0.15
C LYS A 293 5.45 7.83 -0.05
N THR A 294 6.77 7.74 -0.03
CA THR A 294 7.70 8.88 0.00
C THR A 294 8.57 8.89 -1.26
N PHE A 295 9.00 10.08 -1.68
CA PHE A 295 10.05 10.16 -2.67
C PHE A 295 11.43 10.00 -2.01
N SER A 296 11.57 10.55 -0.81
CA SER A 296 12.77 10.38 -0.01
C SER A 296 13.00 8.94 0.44
N ILE A 297 14.26 8.53 0.41
CA ILE A 297 14.70 7.22 0.92
C ILE A 297 14.63 7.24 2.44
N GLN A 298 13.98 6.24 3.02
CA GLN A 298 13.86 6.06 4.45
C GLN A 298 15.01 5.20 4.95
N GLU A 299 16.05 5.82 5.52
CA GLU A 299 17.27 5.15 6.00
C GLU A 299 16.99 4.05 7.05
N ASN A 300 15.87 4.17 7.75
CA ASN A 300 15.43 3.20 8.76
C ASN A 300 14.45 2.14 8.24
N SER A 301 14.29 2.01 6.92
CA SER A 301 13.46 1.00 6.29
C SER A 301 13.98 -0.43 6.53
N LEU A 302 13.11 -1.43 6.35
CA LEU A 302 13.51 -2.84 6.55
C LEU A 302 14.64 -3.26 5.60
N PRO A 303 14.61 -2.96 4.27
CA PRO A 303 15.67 -3.38 3.37
C PRO A 303 17.07 -2.87 3.74
N GLU A 304 17.17 -1.69 4.36
CA GLU A 304 18.46 -1.13 4.80
C GLU A 304 19.00 -1.80 6.08
N LYS A 305 18.19 -2.60 6.75
CA LYS A 305 18.52 -3.27 8.03
C LYS A 305 18.72 -4.76 7.90
N LEU A 306 18.30 -5.35 6.78
CA LEU A 306 18.41 -6.79 6.54
C LEU A 306 19.86 -7.19 6.29
N GLU A 307 20.21 -8.36 6.80
CA GLU A 307 21.45 -9.01 6.41
C GLU A 307 21.33 -9.55 4.96
N PRO A 308 22.44 -9.77 4.25
CA PRO A 308 22.41 -10.18 2.82
C PRO A 308 21.65 -11.49 2.53
N TRP A 309 21.45 -12.31 3.52
CA TRP A 309 20.73 -13.59 3.43
C TRP A 309 19.26 -13.49 3.84
N GLU A 310 18.84 -12.39 4.45
CA GLU A 310 17.44 -12.17 4.85
C GLU A 310 16.65 -11.58 3.67
N LYS A 311 15.39 -11.98 3.55
CA LYS A 311 14.44 -11.42 2.59
C LYS A 311 13.35 -10.66 3.31
N ALA A 312 12.86 -9.58 2.72
CA ALA A 312 11.70 -8.85 3.20
C ALA A 312 10.41 -9.42 2.61
N PRO A 313 9.31 -9.44 3.37
CA PRO A 313 7.97 -9.62 2.81
C PRO A 313 7.65 -8.54 1.76
N PRO A 314 6.81 -8.85 0.74
CA PRO A 314 6.66 -8.00 -0.46
C PRO A 314 6.42 -6.51 -0.17
N TYR A 315 5.39 -6.13 0.60
CA TYR A 315 5.10 -4.72 0.87
C TYR A 315 6.10 -4.02 1.79
N LEU A 316 6.85 -4.79 2.59
CA LEU A 316 7.87 -4.27 3.48
C LEU A 316 9.25 -4.17 2.82
N ASN A 317 9.38 -4.65 1.58
CA ASN A 317 10.60 -4.56 0.76
C ASN A 317 10.65 -3.21 0.01
N SER A 318 10.47 -2.11 0.73
CA SER A 318 10.51 -0.77 0.15
C SER A 318 11.30 0.19 1.04
N ASN A 319 12.15 0.99 0.41
CA ASN A 319 12.89 2.06 1.07
C ASN A 319 12.15 3.41 1.03
N THR A 320 11.01 3.47 0.35
CA THR A 320 10.27 4.70 0.08
C THR A 320 8.85 4.67 0.66
N ILE A 321 8.74 4.10 1.86
CA ILE A 321 7.50 4.08 2.64
C ILE A 321 7.77 4.51 4.09
N ARG A 322 6.82 5.24 4.67
CA ARG A 322 6.84 5.68 6.07
C ARG A 322 5.55 5.24 6.77
N ASP A 323 5.67 4.69 7.98
CA ASP A 323 4.52 4.36 8.82
C ASP A 323 3.80 5.64 9.27
N VAL A 324 2.52 5.73 8.94
CA VAL A 324 1.62 6.83 9.31
C VAL A 324 0.33 6.32 9.97
N THR A 325 0.38 5.13 10.57
CA THR A 325 -0.80 4.50 11.18
C THR A 325 -1.47 5.38 12.24
N ALA A 326 -0.66 6.15 13.00
CA ALA A 326 -1.19 7.06 14.02
C ALA A 326 -1.96 8.26 13.46
N ASP A 327 -1.81 8.59 12.17
CA ASP A 327 -2.62 9.63 11.51
C ASP A 327 -4.07 9.16 11.28
N TYR A 328 -4.34 7.84 11.42
CA TYR A 328 -5.59 7.19 11.03
C TYR A 328 -6.35 6.52 12.16
N VAL A 329 -5.65 5.98 13.15
CA VAL A 329 -6.22 5.26 14.28
C VAL A 329 -5.48 5.58 15.57
N ASP A 330 -6.12 5.36 16.72
CA ASP A 330 -5.46 5.42 18.03
C ASP A 330 -4.48 4.25 18.18
N ALA A 331 -3.37 4.35 17.44
CA ALA A 331 -2.37 3.30 17.34
C ALA A 331 -1.64 3.07 18.66
N VAL A 332 -1.39 1.81 18.98
CA VAL A 332 -0.80 1.40 20.26
C VAL A 332 0.52 0.64 20.07
N ARG A 333 1.28 0.51 21.15
CA ARG A 333 2.47 -0.33 21.19
C ARG A 333 2.11 -1.71 21.71
N VAL A 334 2.54 -2.76 20.99
CA VAL A 334 2.29 -4.15 21.34
C VAL A 334 3.59 -4.86 21.66
N LYS A 335 3.62 -5.58 22.78
CA LYS A 335 4.70 -6.48 23.13
C LYS A 335 4.22 -7.92 22.98
N VAL A 336 5.02 -8.75 22.34
CA VAL A 336 4.77 -10.20 22.21
C VAL A 336 5.99 -11.01 22.66
N ASP A 337 5.74 -12.24 23.11
CA ASP A 337 6.78 -13.19 23.46
C ASP A 337 6.93 -14.24 22.34
N LEU A 338 8.16 -14.44 21.85
CA LEU A 338 8.51 -15.36 20.77
C LEU A 338 8.79 -16.74 21.37
N ASN A 339 7.76 -17.55 21.53
CA ASN A 339 7.79 -18.77 22.34
C ASN A 339 7.71 -20.09 21.54
N LYS A 340 7.70 -20.01 20.17
CA LYS A 340 7.63 -21.19 19.29
C LYS A 340 8.94 -21.55 18.58
N GLY A 341 10.05 -21.08 19.12
CA GLY A 341 11.37 -21.26 18.53
C GLY A 341 11.70 -20.21 17.48
N ILE A 342 12.90 -19.69 17.52
CA ILE A 342 13.42 -18.69 16.60
C ILE A 342 14.21 -19.42 15.53
N PRO A 343 13.88 -19.29 14.22
CA PRO A 343 14.69 -19.87 13.17
C PRO A 343 16.12 -19.32 13.18
N ASP A 344 17.09 -20.12 12.80
CA ASP A 344 18.47 -19.68 12.71
C ASP A 344 18.62 -18.54 11.69
N SER A 345 19.48 -17.59 12.00
CA SER A 345 19.85 -16.48 11.09
C SER A 345 18.73 -15.48 10.77
N VAL A 346 17.65 -15.40 11.55
CA VAL A 346 16.67 -14.33 11.45
C VAL A 346 16.87 -13.28 12.55
N ASN A 347 16.71 -12.01 12.19
CA ASN A 347 16.89 -10.86 13.10
C ASN A 347 15.61 -10.09 13.36
N PHE A 348 14.57 -10.35 12.57
CA PHE A 348 13.31 -9.61 12.61
C PHE A 348 12.13 -10.52 12.89
N ALA A 349 11.25 -10.03 13.76
CA ALA A 349 9.90 -10.54 13.92
C ALA A 349 8.94 -9.66 13.14
N TYR A 350 7.88 -10.28 12.63
CA TYR A 350 6.85 -9.64 11.83
C TYR A 350 5.51 -9.73 12.52
N LEU A 351 4.69 -8.70 12.36
CA LEU A 351 3.29 -8.71 12.73
C LEU A 351 2.46 -8.98 11.48
N CYS A 352 1.54 -9.93 11.56
CA CYS A 352 0.75 -10.38 10.43
C CYS A 352 -0.74 -10.20 10.70
N VAL A 353 -1.52 -9.92 9.63
CA VAL A 353 -2.98 -10.00 9.60
C VAL A 353 -3.41 -11.15 8.71
N PHE A 354 -4.61 -11.70 8.94
CA PHE A 354 -5.17 -12.71 8.07
C PHE A 354 -5.88 -12.04 6.88
N ASN A 355 -5.40 -12.31 5.66
CA ASN A 355 -5.90 -11.69 4.46
C ASN A 355 -5.80 -12.69 3.30
N SER A 356 -6.84 -12.76 2.47
CA SER A 356 -6.89 -13.67 1.29
C SER A 356 -6.51 -15.12 1.61
N GLY A 357 -6.99 -15.63 2.75
CA GLY A 357 -6.77 -17.02 3.18
C GLY A 357 -5.43 -17.31 3.84
N GLU A 358 -4.56 -16.31 4.01
CA GLU A 358 -3.21 -16.47 4.57
C GLU A 358 -2.85 -15.40 5.59
N TRP A 359 -1.82 -15.66 6.40
CA TRP A 359 -1.19 -14.65 7.22
C TRP A 359 -0.21 -13.81 6.40
N LYS A 360 -0.40 -12.51 6.38
CA LYS A 360 0.39 -11.55 5.60
C LYS A 360 1.11 -10.58 6.55
N ALA A 361 2.42 -10.45 6.39
CA ALA A 361 3.22 -9.53 7.19
C ALA A 361 2.91 -8.07 6.84
N ILE A 362 2.65 -7.26 7.86
CA ILE A 362 2.30 -5.82 7.72
C ILE A 362 3.22 -4.90 8.50
N ASP A 363 4.01 -5.42 9.43
CA ASP A 363 4.94 -4.65 10.24
C ASP A 363 6.13 -5.52 10.63
N TYR A 364 7.22 -4.90 11.07
CA TYR A 364 8.44 -5.58 11.45
C TYR A 364 9.11 -4.90 12.65
N THR A 365 9.86 -5.68 13.41
CA THR A 365 10.72 -5.16 14.46
C THR A 365 11.93 -6.07 14.66
N ARG A 366 13.08 -5.48 14.99
CA ARG A 366 14.21 -6.29 15.47
C ARG A 366 13.87 -6.78 16.88
N PHE A 367 13.89 -8.07 17.11
CA PHE A 367 13.60 -8.64 18.41
C PHE A 367 14.86 -8.72 19.30
N HIS A 368 14.65 -8.82 20.62
CA HIS A 368 15.72 -8.93 21.61
C HIS A 368 15.43 -10.11 22.55
N GLY A 369 16.26 -11.16 22.46
CA GLY A 369 15.96 -12.44 23.08
C GLY A 369 14.66 -13.01 22.55
N GLU A 370 13.74 -13.36 23.42
CA GLU A 370 12.43 -13.90 23.07
C GLU A 370 11.31 -12.83 23.05
N LYS A 371 11.63 -11.55 22.83
CA LYS A 371 10.65 -10.46 22.88
C LYS A 371 10.72 -9.58 21.65
N ALA A 372 9.53 -9.27 21.10
CA ALA A 372 9.35 -8.31 20.03
C ALA A 372 8.39 -7.17 20.45
N TYR A 373 8.67 -5.95 19.97
CA TYR A 373 7.89 -4.75 20.29
C TYR A 373 7.50 -4.07 18.99
N PHE A 374 6.22 -4.10 18.67
CA PHE A 374 5.66 -3.39 17.52
C PHE A 374 5.08 -2.06 17.98
N SER A 375 5.35 -1.00 17.23
CA SER A 375 4.81 0.35 17.48
C SER A 375 3.72 0.68 16.47
N GLN A 376 2.85 1.63 16.83
CA GLN A 376 1.81 2.14 15.95
C GLN A 376 0.93 1.01 15.34
N VAL A 377 0.41 0.13 16.18
CA VAL A 377 -0.44 -1.01 15.79
C VAL A 377 -1.91 -0.64 15.96
N GLY A 378 -2.74 -0.88 14.94
CA GLY A 378 -4.19 -0.62 14.99
C GLY A 378 -4.92 -1.60 15.92
N PRO A 379 -5.74 -1.14 16.87
CA PRO A 379 -6.51 -2.01 17.76
C PRO A 379 -7.74 -2.62 17.07
N GLY A 380 -8.42 -3.54 17.75
CA GLY A 380 -9.64 -4.20 17.25
C GLY A 380 -9.41 -5.24 16.15
N VAL A 381 -8.22 -5.84 16.07
CA VAL A 381 -7.77 -6.73 14.98
C VAL A 381 -7.19 -8.03 15.53
N ALA A 382 -7.33 -9.11 14.75
CA ALA A 382 -6.65 -10.39 15.00
C ALA A 382 -5.25 -10.39 14.35
N TYR A 383 -4.24 -10.69 15.13
CA TYR A 383 -2.84 -10.70 14.73
C TYR A 383 -2.17 -12.06 14.94
N LEU A 384 -1.13 -12.30 14.14
CA LEU A 384 -0.13 -13.33 14.38
C LEU A 384 1.25 -12.66 14.39
N HIS A 385 2.05 -12.90 15.42
CA HIS A 385 3.47 -12.56 15.36
C HIS A 385 4.26 -13.76 14.85
N ALA A 386 5.20 -13.49 13.93
CA ALA A 386 5.82 -14.52 13.12
C ALA A 386 7.24 -14.14 12.71
N PHE A 387 7.94 -15.08 12.08
CA PHE A 387 9.15 -14.85 11.32
C PHE A 387 8.86 -14.97 9.82
N TYR A 388 9.69 -14.33 9.00
CA TYR A 388 9.69 -14.53 7.55
C TYR A 388 10.96 -15.30 7.19
N TYR A 389 10.80 -16.57 6.88
CA TYR A 389 11.90 -17.49 6.64
C TYR A 389 11.59 -18.36 5.42
N ASP A 390 12.55 -18.47 4.50
CA ASP A 390 12.39 -19.20 3.24
C ASP A 390 11.11 -18.76 2.46
N GLU A 391 10.90 -17.43 2.41
CA GLU A 391 9.74 -16.78 1.78
C GLU A 391 8.38 -17.22 2.36
N LYS A 392 8.34 -17.69 3.60
CA LYS A 392 7.15 -18.15 4.29
C LYS A 392 6.97 -17.49 5.64
N ILE A 393 5.73 -17.34 6.05
CA ILE A 393 5.37 -16.94 7.42
C ILE A 393 5.50 -18.15 8.32
N VAL A 394 6.38 -18.06 9.30
CA VAL A 394 6.62 -19.08 10.35
C VAL A 394 6.15 -18.52 11.69
N PRO A 395 5.13 -19.10 12.35
CA PRO A 395 4.61 -18.57 13.61
C PRO A 395 5.69 -18.46 14.70
N GLY A 396 5.80 -17.27 15.30
CA GLY A 396 6.68 -17.01 16.44
C GLY A 396 5.99 -17.18 17.81
N GLY A 397 4.67 -17.29 17.81
CA GLY A 397 3.81 -17.49 18.95
C GLY A 397 2.35 -17.72 18.56
N ASP A 398 1.44 -17.65 19.53
CA ASP A 398 0.02 -17.84 19.29
C ASP A 398 -0.62 -16.60 18.66
N ALA A 399 -1.66 -16.81 17.84
CA ALA A 399 -2.48 -15.70 17.35
C ALA A 399 -3.19 -15.00 18.52
N PHE A 400 -3.47 -13.71 18.38
CA PHE A 400 -4.11 -12.92 19.42
C PHE A 400 -5.05 -11.86 18.86
N ILE A 401 -5.98 -11.42 19.68
CA ILE A 401 -6.77 -10.22 19.42
C ILE A 401 -6.11 -9.06 20.18
N LEU A 402 -5.82 -7.98 19.46
CA LEU A 402 -5.53 -6.71 20.09
C LEU A 402 -6.84 -5.95 20.26
N THR A 403 -7.30 -5.84 21.50
CA THR A 403 -8.58 -5.19 21.79
C THR A 403 -8.49 -3.67 21.65
N ASP A 404 -9.62 -2.98 21.53
CA ASP A 404 -9.68 -1.51 21.50
C ASP A 404 -9.10 -0.84 22.76
N SER A 405 -9.01 -1.57 23.88
CA SER A 405 -8.34 -1.13 25.12
C SER A 405 -6.84 -1.47 25.15
N ALA A 406 -6.24 -1.81 24.03
CA ALA A 406 -4.83 -2.21 23.90
C ALA A 406 -4.42 -3.48 24.69
N ARG A 407 -5.37 -4.33 25.07
CA ARG A 407 -5.09 -5.60 25.70
C ARG A 407 -4.82 -6.67 24.64
N VAL A 408 -3.85 -7.53 24.89
CA VAL A 408 -3.52 -8.70 24.06
C VAL A 408 -4.23 -9.92 24.62
N ASP A 409 -5.17 -10.48 23.87
CA ASP A 409 -5.93 -11.69 24.21
C ASP A 409 -5.47 -12.83 23.30
N TYR A 410 -4.62 -13.73 23.81
CA TYR A 410 -4.10 -14.86 23.05
C TYR A 410 -5.20 -15.90 22.79
N LEU A 411 -5.20 -16.47 21.58
CA LEU A 411 -6.15 -17.46 21.09
C LEU A 411 -5.48 -18.84 21.08
N ILE A 412 -5.54 -19.52 22.23
CA ILE A 412 -4.87 -20.81 22.45
C ILE A 412 -5.92 -21.92 22.44
N PRO A 413 -5.90 -22.83 21.44
CA PRO A 413 -6.84 -23.94 21.38
C PRO A 413 -6.73 -24.84 22.63
N ASP A 414 -7.81 -24.95 23.43
CA ASP A 414 -7.85 -25.85 24.56
C ASP A 414 -8.34 -27.24 24.12
N GLY A 415 -7.42 -28.15 23.92
CA GLY A 415 -7.71 -29.54 23.57
C GLY A 415 -8.37 -30.35 24.68
N SER A 416 -8.28 -29.91 25.94
CA SER A 416 -8.92 -30.55 27.09
C SER A 416 -10.36 -30.12 27.29
N ASN A 417 -10.70 -28.91 26.86
CA ASN A 417 -12.05 -28.35 26.88
C ASN A 417 -12.61 -28.29 25.44
N ARG A 418 -13.38 -29.32 25.08
CA ARG A 418 -14.01 -29.41 23.77
C ARG A 418 -15.48 -29.09 23.83
N ILE A 419 -15.96 -28.31 22.86
CA ILE A 419 -17.31 -27.79 22.81
C ILE A 419 -18.03 -28.24 21.54
N ASN A 420 -19.35 -28.20 21.58
CA ASN A 420 -20.20 -28.28 20.41
C ASN A 420 -20.57 -26.87 19.98
N ILE A 421 -20.40 -26.57 18.72
CA ILE A 421 -20.65 -25.21 18.17
C ILE A 421 -21.68 -25.25 17.07
N GLN A 422 -22.37 -24.15 16.93
CA GLN A 422 -23.38 -23.91 15.93
C GLN A 422 -22.99 -22.63 15.13
N LEU A 423 -22.85 -22.77 13.83
CA LEU A 423 -22.36 -21.70 12.96
C LEU A 423 -23.44 -21.31 11.96
N TYR A 424 -23.54 -20.01 11.66
CA TYR A 424 -24.61 -19.45 10.84
C TYR A 424 -24.09 -18.86 9.52
N SER A 425 -22.80 -18.52 9.41
CA SER A 425 -22.20 -17.94 8.20
C SER A 425 -20.72 -18.24 8.14
N THR A 426 -20.13 -18.24 6.93
CA THR A 426 -18.68 -18.28 6.74
C THR A 426 -18.04 -16.92 7.02
N THR A 427 -18.68 -15.86 6.51
CA THR A 427 -18.23 -14.48 6.69
C THR A 427 -19.45 -13.54 6.71
N ARG A 428 -19.42 -12.56 7.60
CA ARG A 428 -20.30 -11.40 7.52
C ARG A 428 -19.47 -10.16 7.30
N ARG A 429 -20.02 -9.21 6.53
CA ARG A 429 -19.36 -7.92 6.35
C ARG A 429 -19.31 -7.21 7.70
N ILE A 430 -18.09 -7.01 8.19
CA ILE A 430 -17.81 -6.25 9.41
C ILE A 430 -17.58 -4.81 8.96
N THR A 431 -18.49 -3.90 9.32
CA THR A 431 -18.24 -2.46 9.24
C THR A 431 -17.83 -1.95 10.61
N LYS A 432 -17.29 -0.73 10.70
CA LYS A 432 -17.00 -0.07 11.99
C LYS A 432 -18.23 0.00 12.90
N GLU A 433 -19.42 -0.15 12.36
CA GLU A 433 -20.69 0.13 13.02
C GLU A 433 -21.54 -1.11 13.30
N THR A 434 -21.25 -2.28 12.69
CA THR A 434 -22.09 -3.46 12.86
C THR A 434 -21.30 -4.70 13.24
N THR A 435 -21.51 -5.15 14.45
CA THR A 435 -21.15 -6.49 14.94
C THR A 435 -22.40 -7.37 15.12
N ASP A 436 -23.50 -7.05 14.44
CA ASP A 436 -24.78 -7.71 14.68
C ASP A 436 -24.73 -9.19 14.30
N PHE A 437 -24.89 -10.02 15.33
CA PHE A 437 -25.14 -11.44 15.18
C PHE A 437 -26.54 -11.64 14.57
N SER A 438 -26.66 -12.57 13.62
CA SER A 438 -27.94 -13.03 13.09
C SER A 438 -27.99 -14.53 13.12
N GLU A 439 -29.07 -15.08 13.62
CA GLU A 439 -29.35 -16.51 13.63
C GLU A 439 -29.84 -17.04 12.26
N GLU A 440 -29.87 -16.19 11.23
CA GLU A 440 -30.22 -16.62 9.89
C GLU A 440 -28.99 -17.29 9.23
N ALA A 441 -29.13 -18.57 8.92
CA ALA A 441 -28.08 -19.33 8.27
C ALA A 441 -27.95 -18.97 6.78
N SER A 442 -26.74 -18.66 6.33
CA SER A 442 -26.43 -18.23 4.94
C SER A 442 -25.47 -19.19 4.25
N PHE A 443 -25.87 -20.50 4.19
CA PHE A 443 -25.07 -21.54 3.54
C PHE A 443 -25.71 -21.99 2.23
N THR A 444 -24.89 -22.48 1.30
CA THR A 444 -25.36 -23.11 0.06
C THR A 444 -25.85 -24.52 0.37
N PRO A 445 -27.15 -24.84 0.22
CA PRO A 445 -27.67 -26.17 0.52
C PRO A 445 -26.98 -27.26 -0.28
N GLY A 446 -26.57 -28.34 0.39
CA GLY A 446 -25.85 -29.47 -0.22
C GLY A 446 -24.33 -29.27 -0.33
N ALA A 447 -23.81 -28.06 -0.15
CA ALA A 447 -22.37 -27.82 -0.14
C ALA A 447 -21.70 -28.35 1.13
N ILE A 448 -20.44 -28.77 1.02
CA ILE A 448 -19.60 -29.19 2.14
C ILE A 448 -18.87 -27.97 2.70
N TYR A 449 -18.91 -27.84 4.00
CA TYR A 449 -18.16 -26.82 4.73
C TYR A 449 -17.16 -27.48 5.66
N ILE A 450 -15.93 -26.94 5.68
CA ILE A 450 -14.84 -27.43 6.50
C ILE A 450 -14.53 -26.39 7.56
N LEU A 451 -14.54 -26.78 8.82
CA LEU A 451 -14.14 -25.97 9.93
C LEU A 451 -12.69 -26.24 10.28
N TYR A 452 -11.89 -25.21 10.31
CA TYR A 452 -10.51 -25.24 10.78
C TYR A 452 -10.37 -24.44 12.09
N TYR A 453 -9.36 -24.78 12.87
CA TYR A 453 -8.88 -23.97 13.98
C TYR A 453 -7.38 -23.74 13.87
N TRP A 454 -6.92 -22.58 14.37
CA TRP A 454 -5.50 -22.19 14.31
C TRP A 454 -4.74 -22.73 15.54
N ARG A 455 -3.61 -23.39 15.32
CA ARG A 455 -2.62 -23.70 16.37
C ARG A 455 -1.24 -23.15 15.93
N ASP A 456 -0.54 -23.80 15.05
CA ASP A 456 0.65 -23.31 14.33
C ASP A 456 0.43 -23.36 12.82
N LYS A 457 -0.63 -24.00 12.47
CA LYS A 457 -1.22 -24.12 11.12
C LYS A 457 -2.72 -24.32 11.29
N TRP A 458 -3.42 -24.23 10.19
CA TRP A 458 -4.84 -24.60 10.16
C TRP A 458 -4.98 -26.10 10.31
N GLU A 459 -5.67 -26.53 11.37
CA GLU A 459 -6.03 -27.93 11.64
C GLU A 459 -7.53 -28.11 11.45
N GLU A 460 -7.91 -29.17 10.74
CA GLU A 460 -9.33 -29.48 10.49
C GLU A 460 -10.00 -29.93 11.80
N ALA A 461 -11.08 -29.24 12.17
CA ALA A 461 -11.93 -29.59 13.30
C ALA A 461 -13.10 -30.49 12.90
N GLY A 462 -13.54 -30.41 11.64
CA GLY A 462 -14.63 -31.24 11.12
C GLY A 462 -15.20 -30.72 9.80
N ARG A 463 -16.12 -31.53 9.24
CA ARG A 463 -16.85 -31.24 8.00
C ARG A 463 -18.34 -31.38 8.24
N ALA A 464 -19.13 -30.55 7.55
CA ALA A 464 -20.58 -30.59 7.61
C ALA A 464 -21.18 -30.30 6.23
N VAL A 465 -22.26 -30.99 5.90
CA VAL A 465 -23.06 -30.69 4.70
C VAL A 465 -24.16 -29.71 5.08
N ALA A 466 -24.29 -28.62 4.34
CA ALA A 466 -25.28 -27.60 4.63
C ALA A 466 -26.70 -28.04 4.28
N GLY A 467 -27.62 -27.86 5.22
CA GLY A 467 -29.05 -27.98 5.08
C GLY A 467 -29.74 -26.62 4.98
N LYS A 468 -30.96 -26.52 5.56
CA LYS A 468 -31.72 -25.27 5.64
C LYS A 468 -31.44 -24.43 6.90
N GLY A 469 -30.59 -24.93 7.80
CA GLY A 469 -30.30 -24.29 9.09
C GLY A 469 -28.81 -24.17 9.31
N PRO A 470 -28.39 -23.83 10.56
CA PRO A 470 -27.01 -23.69 10.92
C PRO A 470 -26.21 -25.01 10.78
N LEU A 471 -24.90 -24.86 10.65
CA LEU A 471 -23.98 -25.98 10.68
C LEU A 471 -23.61 -26.34 12.13
N HIS A 472 -23.55 -27.63 12.40
CA HIS A 472 -23.20 -28.17 13.73
C HIS A 472 -21.85 -28.89 13.67
N PHE A 473 -20.93 -28.52 14.56
CA PHE A 473 -19.66 -29.19 14.74
C PHE A 473 -19.52 -29.62 16.20
N SER A 474 -19.17 -30.88 16.40
CA SER A 474 -19.02 -31.47 17.74
C SER A 474 -17.55 -31.66 18.08
N ASN A 475 -17.25 -31.60 19.39
CA ASN A 475 -15.92 -31.91 19.91
C ASN A 475 -14.81 -30.98 19.32
N VAL A 476 -15.08 -29.69 19.20
CA VAL A 476 -14.15 -28.66 18.71
C VAL A 476 -13.35 -28.08 19.88
N PRO A 477 -12.01 -27.86 19.76
CA PRO A 477 -11.23 -27.19 20.82
C PRO A 477 -11.80 -25.78 21.10
N SER A 478 -11.99 -25.44 22.38
CA SER A 478 -12.44 -24.10 22.77
C SER A 478 -11.30 -23.08 22.75
N GLY A 479 -11.62 -21.78 22.81
CA GLY A 479 -10.63 -20.69 22.92
C GLY A 479 -9.76 -20.45 21.68
N ALA A 480 -10.08 -21.08 20.57
CA ALA A 480 -9.32 -21.01 19.33
C ALA A 480 -9.76 -19.87 18.42
N LEU A 481 -8.90 -19.56 17.46
CA LEU A 481 -9.25 -18.85 16.25
C LEU A 481 -9.75 -19.88 15.22
N TYR A 482 -10.90 -19.61 14.62
CA TYR A 482 -11.55 -20.53 13.67
C TYR A 482 -11.63 -19.93 12.28
N TRP A 483 -11.74 -20.83 11.29
CA TRP A 483 -11.94 -20.49 9.89
C TRP A 483 -12.89 -21.51 9.26
N LEU A 484 -14.03 -21.04 8.73
CA LEU A 484 -15.02 -21.89 8.08
C LEU A 484 -15.05 -21.58 6.59
N VAL A 485 -14.77 -22.59 5.77
CA VAL A 485 -14.71 -22.45 4.31
C VAL A 485 -15.63 -23.45 3.61
N GLN A 486 -16.21 -23.07 2.49
CA GLN A 486 -16.91 -23.99 1.60
C GLN A 486 -15.88 -24.73 0.74
N GLU A 487 -15.95 -26.04 0.68
CA GLU A 487 -15.07 -26.85 -0.15
C GLU A 487 -15.20 -26.47 -1.64
N GLY A 488 -14.06 -26.18 -2.29
CA GLY A 488 -14.01 -25.78 -3.70
C GLY A 488 -14.46 -24.33 -4.00
N SER A 489 -14.77 -23.51 -2.98
CA SER A 489 -15.10 -22.10 -3.16
C SER A 489 -13.83 -21.25 -3.33
N ARG A 490 -13.88 -20.25 -4.24
CA ARG A 490 -12.86 -19.20 -4.36
C ARG A 490 -13.11 -18.04 -3.40
N LYS A 491 -14.19 -18.06 -2.61
CA LYS A 491 -14.56 -16.97 -1.72
C LYS A 491 -13.56 -16.85 -0.57
N GLU A 492 -13.05 -15.66 -0.36
CA GLU A 492 -12.14 -15.34 0.75
C GLU A 492 -12.92 -15.20 2.05
N GLU A 493 -13.01 -16.30 2.80
CA GLU A 493 -13.75 -16.33 4.05
C GLU A 493 -12.91 -15.79 5.22
N ARG A 494 -13.59 -15.18 6.21
CA ARG A 494 -12.93 -14.56 7.36
C ARG A 494 -12.78 -15.52 8.53
N ILE A 495 -11.74 -15.25 9.29
CA ILE A 495 -11.51 -15.89 10.59
C ILE A 495 -12.44 -15.32 11.65
N PHE A 496 -12.78 -16.12 12.65
CA PHE A 496 -13.65 -15.73 13.74
C PHE A 496 -13.27 -16.39 15.07
N THR A 497 -13.75 -15.80 16.14
CA THR A 497 -13.78 -16.39 17.49
C THR A 497 -15.22 -16.63 17.91
N LEU A 498 -15.44 -17.30 19.04
CA LEU A 498 -16.75 -17.42 19.67
C LEU A 498 -16.78 -16.56 20.94
N ASN A 499 -17.86 -15.81 21.11
CA ASN A 499 -18.12 -15.07 22.35
C ASN A 499 -18.64 -16.00 23.46
N SER A 500 -18.94 -15.46 24.64
CA SER A 500 -19.45 -16.22 25.78
C SER A 500 -20.81 -16.90 25.55
N GLU A 501 -21.56 -16.44 24.55
CA GLU A 501 -22.86 -16.99 24.16
C GLU A 501 -22.71 -18.05 23.05
N GLY A 502 -21.50 -18.29 22.56
CA GLY A 502 -21.20 -19.22 21.46
C GLY A 502 -21.43 -18.64 20.06
N HIS A 503 -21.62 -17.33 19.95
CA HIS A 503 -21.83 -16.63 18.68
C HIS A 503 -20.50 -16.28 18.00
N GLN A 504 -20.50 -16.31 16.66
CA GLN A 504 -19.34 -15.97 15.84
C GLN A 504 -19.05 -14.46 15.91
N VAL A 505 -17.78 -14.12 16.16
CA VAL A 505 -17.22 -12.76 16.09
C VAL A 505 -16.12 -12.78 15.05
N TRP A 506 -16.31 -12.10 13.91
CA TRP A 506 -15.35 -12.07 12.81
C TRP A 506 -14.28 -10.99 12.98
N TRP A 507 -13.11 -11.33 12.47
CA TRP A 507 -11.92 -10.48 12.55
C TRP A 507 -11.31 -10.20 11.18
#